data_ba96e3a6820b25c737140d314b1afe95
#
_entry.id   ba96e3a6820b25c737140d314b1afe95
#
_cell.length_a   1.000
_cell.length_b   1.000
_cell.length_c   1.000
_cell.angle_alpha   90.00
_cell.angle_beta   90.00
_cell.angle_gamma   90.00
#
_symmetry.space_group_name_H-M   'P 1'
#
loop_
_entity.id
_entity.type
_entity.pdbx_description
1 polymer ?
#
loop_
_entity_poly.entity_id
_entity_poly.type
_entity_poly.pdbx_seq_one_letter_code
_entity_poly.pdbx_strand_id
1 'polypeptide(L)'
;FFDRDKVHKIVNNLLSNAFKYTPEGGTVNLLLSTEEIEGRNYVRISVSDTGIGISESDLPYIFDRFYQVGNEGDEKIGSGIGLHLVREYVNIHGGRIKVDSRIDCGSVFTIWLPMDLKPESDELPEEVIGTETPPDTKEKETTASTVDDNLKKLLLVEDNQEFRTFLKEQLEDFYQIIEAADGE
;
A
#
# COMPACT_ATOMS: atom_id res chain seq x y z
N PHE A 1 -3.99 -15.66 -3.43
CA PHE A 1 -3.10 -15.23 -4.52
C PHE A 1 -3.29 -13.72 -4.70
N PHE A 2 -2.26 -12.91 -4.47
CA PHE A 2 -2.35 -11.45 -4.60
C PHE A 2 -1.66 -11.03 -5.90
N ASP A 3 -2.26 -10.07 -6.62
CA ASP A 3 -1.58 -9.37 -7.71
C ASP A 3 -0.58 -8.39 -7.08
N ARG A 4 0.71 -8.73 -7.16
CA ARG A 4 1.81 -7.96 -6.54
C ARG A 4 1.83 -6.51 -7.00
N ASP A 5 1.62 -6.26 -8.29
CA ASP A 5 1.66 -4.91 -8.86
C ASP A 5 0.51 -4.05 -8.35
N LYS A 6 -0.68 -4.65 -8.18
CA LYS A 6 -1.84 -3.93 -7.64
C LYS A 6 -1.68 -3.65 -6.15
N VAL A 7 -1.18 -4.63 -5.36
CA VAL A 7 -0.90 -4.42 -3.93
C VAL A 7 0.18 -3.34 -3.74
N HIS A 8 1.24 -3.37 -4.55
CA HIS A 8 2.27 -2.33 -4.54
C HIS A 8 1.67 -0.94 -4.83
N LYS A 9 0.82 -0.83 -5.86
CA LYS A 9 0.14 0.45 -6.19
C LYS A 9 -0.78 0.92 -5.07
N ILE A 10 -1.47 0.01 -4.37
CA ILE A 10 -2.28 0.33 -3.20
C ILE A 10 -1.41 0.98 -2.11
N VAL A 11 -0.35 0.28 -1.69
CA VAL A 11 0.53 0.73 -0.60
C VAL A 11 1.19 2.06 -0.95
N ASN A 12 1.74 2.20 -2.16
CA ASN A 12 2.38 3.43 -2.60
C ASN A 12 1.42 4.62 -2.66
N ASN A 13 0.19 4.45 -3.12
CA ASN A 13 -0.79 5.53 -3.12
C ASN A 13 -1.13 5.99 -1.69
N LEU A 14 -1.32 5.05 -0.76
CA LEU A 14 -1.62 5.39 0.63
C LEU A 14 -0.44 6.08 1.31
N LEU A 15 0.78 5.57 1.16
CA LEU A 15 1.98 6.19 1.71
C LEU A 15 2.26 7.56 1.10
N SER A 16 2.14 7.70 -0.22
CA SER A 16 2.30 8.99 -0.91
C SER A 16 1.32 10.04 -0.38
N ASN A 17 0.06 9.65 -0.15
CA ASN A 17 -0.92 10.54 0.46
C ASN A 17 -0.54 10.89 1.91
N ALA A 18 -0.18 9.90 2.72
CA ALA A 18 0.21 10.12 4.11
C ALA A 18 1.39 11.10 4.21
N PHE A 19 2.45 10.89 3.43
CA PHE A 19 3.60 11.82 3.41
C PHE A 19 3.28 13.21 2.87
N LYS A 20 2.37 13.30 1.90
CA LYS A 20 1.96 14.56 1.30
C LYS A 20 1.17 15.44 2.27
N TYR A 21 0.30 14.83 3.06
CA TYR A 21 -0.61 15.55 3.97
C TYR A 21 -0.14 15.59 5.42
N THR A 22 1.00 14.99 5.74
CA THR A 22 1.64 15.08 7.05
C THR A 22 2.67 16.20 7.04
N PRO A 23 2.55 17.22 7.90
CA PRO A 23 3.53 18.29 7.99
C PRO A 23 4.87 17.79 8.52
N GLU A 24 5.91 18.61 8.39
CA GLU A 24 7.23 18.33 8.93
C GLU A 24 7.16 18.08 10.45
N GLY A 25 7.86 17.05 10.91
CA GLY A 25 7.82 16.59 12.30
C GLY A 25 6.65 15.66 12.64
N GLY A 26 5.72 15.43 11.69
CA GLY A 26 4.66 14.44 11.83
C GLY A 26 5.15 12.99 11.64
N THR A 27 4.26 12.04 11.88
CA THR A 27 4.55 10.60 11.83
C THR A 27 3.65 9.90 10.84
N VAL A 28 4.23 8.98 10.06
CA VAL A 28 3.50 8.03 9.19
C VAL A 28 3.89 6.62 9.60
N ASN A 29 2.89 5.76 9.83
CA ASN A 29 3.11 4.36 10.17
C ASN A 29 2.44 3.46 9.12
N LEU A 30 3.12 2.37 8.76
CA LEU A 30 2.57 1.25 8.01
C LEU A 30 2.57 0.02 8.92
N LEU A 31 1.37 -0.53 9.16
CA LEU A 31 1.18 -1.75 9.96
C LEU A 31 0.58 -2.84 9.08
N LEU A 32 1.17 -4.02 9.16
CA LEU A 32 0.66 -5.23 8.55
C LEU A 32 0.37 -6.26 9.63
N SER A 33 -0.74 -6.97 9.45
CA SER A 33 -1.13 -8.04 10.36
C SER A 33 -2.07 -9.00 9.63
N THR A 34 -2.28 -10.16 10.21
CA THR A 34 -3.36 -11.07 9.82
C THR A 34 -4.53 -10.88 10.77
N GLU A 35 -5.75 -10.98 10.24
CA GLU A 35 -6.98 -10.87 11.02
C GLU A 35 -7.99 -11.90 10.54
N GLU A 36 -8.60 -12.63 11.49
CA GLU A 36 -9.70 -13.54 11.18
C GLU A 36 -11.03 -12.81 11.39
N ILE A 37 -11.84 -12.75 10.34
CA ILE A 37 -13.17 -12.12 10.35
C ILE A 37 -14.17 -13.17 9.85
N GLU A 38 -15.14 -13.53 10.70
CA GLU A 38 -16.19 -14.51 10.37
C GLU A 38 -15.66 -15.85 9.85
N GLY A 39 -14.55 -16.34 10.43
CA GLY A 39 -13.91 -17.61 10.04
C GLY A 39 -13.09 -17.54 8.76
N ARG A 40 -12.83 -16.35 8.23
CA ARG A 40 -12.01 -16.12 7.04
C ARG A 40 -10.80 -15.27 7.37
N ASN A 41 -9.63 -15.70 6.91
CA ASN A 41 -8.37 -15.01 7.13
C ASN A 41 -8.14 -13.86 6.13
N TYR A 42 -7.70 -12.73 6.64
CA TYR A 42 -7.37 -11.53 5.86
C TYR A 42 -5.95 -11.06 6.18
N VAL A 43 -5.26 -10.54 5.19
CA VAL A 43 -4.13 -9.63 5.40
C VAL A 43 -4.73 -8.24 5.65
N ARG A 44 -4.38 -7.64 6.78
CA ARG A 44 -4.75 -6.28 7.14
C ARG A 44 -3.56 -5.36 6.92
N ILE A 45 -3.74 -4.35 6.08
CA ILE A 45 -2.77 -3.29 5.80
C ILE A 45 -3.34 -2.00 6.37
N SER A 46 -2.62 -1.33 7.25
CA SER A 46 -3.05 -0.06 7.84
C SER A 46 -1.97 1.01 7.67
N VAL A 47 -2.32 2.12 7.02
CA VAL A 47 -1.47 3.31 6.92
C VAL A 47 -2.09 4.39 7.78
N SER A 48 -1.34 4.87 8.77
CA SER A 48 -1.77 5.96 9.64
C SER A 48 -0.83 7.14 9.55
N ASP A 49 -1.37 8.35 9.63
CA ASP A 49 -0.63 9.59 9.61
C ASP A 49 -1.11 10.55 10.71
N THR A 50 -0.26 11.49 11.09
CA THR A 50 -0.59 12.59 12.01
C THR A 50 -0.77 13.91 11.25
N GLY A 51 -1.30 13.84 10.04
CA GLY A 51 -1.48 14.96 9.13
C GLY A 51 -2.71 15.82 9.44
N ILE A 52 -3.09 16.62 8.46
CA ILE A 52 -4.20 17.58 8.55
C ILE A 52 -5.57 16.89 8.74
N GLY A 53 -5.66 15.58 8.48
CA GLY A 53 -6.92 14.84 8.52
C GLY A 53 -7.90 15.22 7.41
N ILE A 54 -9.09 14.63 7.46
CA ILE A 54 -10.15 14.75 6.46
C ILE A 54 -11.44 15.12 7.19
N SER A 55 -12.21 16.06 6.63
CA SER A 55 -13.50 16.47 7.22
C SER A 55 -14.56 15.36 7.06
N GLU A 56 -15.53 15.30 7.96
CA GLU A 56 -16.65 14.36 7.86
C GLU A 56 -17.47 14.57 6.57
N SER A 57 -17.53 15.80 6.06
CA SER A 57 -18.20 16.12 4.80
C SER A 57 -17.49 15.58 3.57
N ASP A 58 -16.16 15.43 3.62
CA ASP A 58 -15.35 14.97 2.51
C ASP A 58 -15.19 13.44 2.48
N LEU A 59 -15.23 12.77 3.64
CA LEU A 59 -15.05 11.32 3.78
C LEU A 59 -15.86 10.47 2.79
N PRO A 60 -17.13 10.78 2.48
CA PRO A 60 -17.90 10.01 1.51
C PRO A 60 -17.35 10.06 0.08
N TYR A 61 -16.62 11.12 -0.26
CA TYR A 61 -16.20 11.45 -1.63
C TYR A 61 -14.73 11.19 -1.94
N ILE A 62 -13.87 10.97 -0.91
CA ILE A 62 -12.41 10.85 -1.11
C ILE A 62 -11.99 9.73 -2.05
N PHE A 63 -12.85 8.72 -2.26
CA PHE A 63 -12.62 7.63 -3.20
C PHE A 63 -13.21 7.90 -4.59
N ASP A 64 -13.89 9.03 -4.80
CA ASP A 64 -14.46 9.36 -6.09
C ASP A 64 -13.38 9.87 -7.04
N ARG A 65 -13.57 9.56 -8.31
CA ARG A 65 -12.59 9.91 -9.34
C ARG A 65 -12.49 11.42 -9.49
N PHE A 66 -11.24 11.93 -9.47
CA PHE A 66 -10.92 13.36 -9.54
C PHE A 66 -11.34 14.20 -8.34
N TYR A 67 -11.84 13.58 -7.29
CA TYR A 67 -12.17 14.31 -6.06
C TYR A 67 -10.89 14.75 -5.35
N GLN A 68 -10.88 15.97 -4.87
CA GLN A 68 -9.78 16.57 -4.10
C GLN A 68 -10.37 17.45 -3.01
N VAL A 69 -9.87 17.27 -1.78
CA VAL A 69 -10.21 18.13 -0.64
C VAL A 69 -9.51 19.47 -0.83
N GLY A 70 -10.23 20.58 -0.72
CA GLY A 70 -9.68 21.94 -0.81
C GLY A 70 -10.70 22.94 -1.33
N ASN A 71 -10.50 24.22 -1.01
CA ASN A 71 -11.35 25.32 -1.50
C ASN A 71 -10.95 25.69 -2.96
N GLU A 72 -11.89 26.33 -3.67
CA GLU A 72 -11.61 26.95 -4.96
C GLU A 72 -10.55 28.04 -4.78
N GLY A 73 -9.33 27.78 -5.27
CA GLY A 73 -8.20 28.71 -5.18
C GLY A 73 -6.93 28.13 -4.57
N ASP A 74 -7.01 27.01 -3.84
CA ASP A 74 -5.83 26.32 -3.36
C ASP A 74 -5.15 25.55 -4.50
N GLU A 75 -3.81 25.52 -4.54
CA GLU A 75 -3.08 24.67 -5.47
C GLU A 75 -3.48 23.21 -5.24
N LYS A 76 -4.30 22.67 -6.16
CA LYS A 76 -4.71 21.25 -6.13
C LYS A 76 -3.50 20.37 -6.35
N ILE A 77 -2.98 19.81 -5.27
CA ILE A 77 -1.82 18.95 -5.32
C ILE A 77 -2.27 17.51 -5.61
N GLY A 78 -2.01 17.03 -6.83
CA GLY A 78 -2.29 15.65 -7.24
C GLY A 78 -3.35 15.53 -8.33
N SER A 79 -3.67 14.29 -8.73
CA SER A 79 -4.61 14.02 -9.83
C SER A 79 -6.05 13.70 -9.34
N GLY A 80 -6.25 13.42 -8.05
CA GLY A 80 -7.52 12.90 -7.52
C GLY A 80 -7.86 11.47 -7.98
N ILE A 81 -6.88 10.73 -8.49
CA ILE A 81 -7.07 9.36 -9.01
C ILE A 81 -6.56 8.30 -8.03
N GLY A 82 -5.59 8.63 -7.17
CA GLY A 82 -4.88 7.66 -6.34
C GLY A 82 -5.78 6.83 -5.42
N LEU A 83 -6.63 7.47 -4.62
CA LEU A 83 -7.56 6.78 -3.72
C LEU A 83 -8.66 6.02 -4.48
N HIS A 84 -9.11 6.53 -5.61
CA HIS A 84 -10.04 5.80 -6.49
C HIS A 84 -9.42 4.47 -6.95
N LEU A 85 -8.16 4.49 -7.43
CA LEU A 85 -7.44 3.27 -7.82
C LEU A 85 -7.22 2.31 -6.64
N VAL A 86 -6.94 2.82 -5.45
CA VAL A 86 -6.85 2.00 -4.24
C VAL A 86 -8.15 1.23 -4.02
N ARG A 87 -9.31 1.90 -4.04
CA ARG A 87 -10.63 1.26 -3.90
C ARG A 87 -10.86 0.21 -4.97
N GLU A 88 -10.58 0.51 -6.23
CA GLU A 88 -10.76 -0.42 -7.35
C GLU A 88 -9.86 -1.67 -7.20
N TYR A 89 -8.58 -1.49 -6.85
CA TYR A 89 -7.67 -2.62 -6.64
C TYR A 89 -8.05 -3.48 -5.43
N VAL A 90 -8.51 -2.86 -4.34
CA VAL A 90 -9.06 -3.60 -3.18
C VAL A 90 -10.29 -4.40 -3.57
N ASN A 91 -11.21 -3.81 -4.35
CA ASN A 91 -12.42 -4.50 -4.83
C ASN A 91 -12.09 -5.69 -5.75
N ILE A 92 -11.14 -5.55 -6.67
CA ILE A 92 -10.67 -6.65 -7.55
C ILE A 92 -10.14 -7.83 -6.72
N HIS A 93 -9.52 -7.56 -5.56
CA HIS A 93 -9.06 -8.60 -4.64
C HIS A 93 -10.17 -9.11 -3.69
N GLY A 94 -11.44 -8.72 -3.89
CA GLY A 94 -12.53 -9.08 -2.97
C GLY A 94 -12.33 -8.57 -1.55
N GLY A 95 -11.50 -7.52 -1.40
CA GLY A 95 -11.12 -6.93 -0.14
C GLY A 95 -12.10 -5.86 0.34
N ARG A 96 -11.74 -5.21 1.45
CA ARG A 96 -12.48 -4.10 2.04
C ARG A 96 -11.50 -2.97 2.37
N ILE A 97 -11.96 -1.72 2.28
CA ILE A 97 -11.22 -0.54 2.71
C ILE A 97 -12.07 0.28 3.67
N LYS A 98 -11.45 0.78 4.73
CA LYS A 98 -12.04 1.72 5.70
C LYS A 98 -11.11 2.90 5.89
N VAL A 99 -11.69 4.08 6.12
CA VAL A 99 -10.96 5.27 6.54
C VAL A 99 -11.56 5.78 7.85
N ASP A 100 -10.70 6.08 8.81
CA ASP A 100 -11.00 6.79 10.04
C ASP A 100 -10.13 8.05 10.06
N SER A 101 -10.73 9.22 10.04
CA SER A 101 -10.00 10.50 9.99
C SER A 101 -10.75 11.59 10.72
N ARG A 102 -9.99 12.55 11.24
CA ARG A 102 -10.50 13.76 11.87
C ARG A 102 -9.54 14.91 11.58
N ILE A 103 -10.10 16.10 11.32
CA ILE A 103 -9.33 17.32 11.10
C ILE A 103 -8.33 17.52 12.25
N ASP A 104 -7.09 17.86 11.91
CA ASP A 104 -5.94 18.10 12.80
C ASP A 104 -5.51 16.89 13.66
N CYS A 105 -6.08 15.70 13.40
CA CYS A 105 -5.73 14.46 14.11
C CYS A 105 -5.13 13.40 13.19
N GLY A 106 -5.03 13.67 11.88
CA GLY A 106 -4.54 12.73 10.89
C GLY A 106 -5.58 11.75 10.39
N SER A 107 -5.12 10.71 9.69
CA SER A 107 -5.98 9.71 9.05
C SER A 107 -5.44 8.31 9.26
N VAL A 108 -6.34 7.32 9.26
CA VAL A 108 -6.01 5.89 9.26
C VAL A 108 -6.78 5.23 8.12
N PHE A 109 -6.05 4.73 7.14
CA PHE A 109 -6.60 3.92 6.06
C PHE A 109 -6.31 2.46 6.36
N THR A 110 -7.36 1.63 6.46
CA THR A 110 -7.23 0.20 6.72
C THR A 110 -7.83 -0.60 5.58
N ILE A 111 -7.08 -1.58 5.10
CA ILE A 111 -7.45 -2.47 4.02
C ILE A 111 -7.42 -3.90 4.54
N TRP A 112 -8.39 -4.72 4.15
CA TRP A 112 -8.43 -6.16 4.38
C TRP A 112 -8.48 -6.87 3.04
N LEU A 113 -7.49 -7.71 2.76
CA LEU A 113 -7.42 -8.55 1.56
C LEU A 113 -7.59 -10.01 1.99
N PRO A 114 -8.55 -10.77 1.42
CA PRO A 114 -8.76 -12.16 1.79
C PRO A 114 -7.58 -13.04 1.37
N MET A 115 -7.13 -13.94 2.27
CA MET A 115 -5.98 -14.82 2.02
C MET A 115 -6.34 -16.05 1.14
N ASP A 116 -7.60 -16.37 1.03
CA ASP A 116 -8.15 -17.57 0.37
C ASP A 116 -8.67 -17.29 -1.06
N LEU A 117 -8.10 -16.31 -1.74
CA LEU A 117 -8.36 -16.16 -3.17
C LEU A 117 -7.83 -17.39 -3.91
N LYS A 118 -8.75 -18.34 -4.22
CA LYS A 118 -8.47 -19.28 -5.29
C LYS A 118 -8.32 -18.47 -6.57
N PRO A 119 -7.31 -18.73 -7.41
CA PRO A 119 -7.32 -18.19 -8.76
C PRO A 119 -8.68 -18.61 -9.36
N GLU A 120 -9.44 -17.67 -9.90
CA GLU A 120 -10.49 -18.04 -10.84
C GLU A 120 -9.77 -18.91 -11.87
N SER A 121 -10.19 -20.17 -11.95
CA SER A 121 -9.68 -21.07 -12.95
C SER A 121 -10.12 -20.49 -14.30
N ASP A 122 -9.23 -19.71 -14.92
CA ASP A 122 -9.23 -19.62 -16.36
C ASP A 122 -9.00 -21.05 -16.86
N GLU A 123 -10.07 -21.74 -17.13
CA GLU A 123 -10.05 -22.89 -18.03
C GLU A 123 -9.70 -22.34 -19.42
N LEU A 124 -8.41 -22.02 -19.60
CA LEU A 124 -7.86 -21.93 -20.95
C LEU A 124 -7.70 -23.35 -21.44
N PRO A 125 -8.16 -23.66 -22.67
CA PRO A 125 -7.94 -24.98 -23.27
C PRO A 125 -6.44 -25.27 -23.31
N GLU A 126 -6.07 -26.48 -22.92
CA GLU A 126 -4.72 -27.01 -23.11
C GLU A 126 -4.38 -26.93 -24.60
N GLU A 127 -3.60 -25.98 -25.01
CA GLU A 127 -2.78 -26.10 -26.22
C GLU A 127 -1.39 -26.56 -25.83
N VAL A 128 -1.13 -27.77 -26.29
CA VAL A 128 0.07 -28.55 -26.15
C VAL A 128 1.20 -27.95 -26.97
N ILE A 129 2.41 -28.04 -26.41
CA ILE A 129 3.73 -28.12 -27.04
C ILE A 129 4.54 -26.82 -27.26
N GLY A 130 5.73 -26.90 -26.69
CA GLY A 130 6.91 -26.13 -27.14
C GLY A 130 7.98 -26.07 -26.09
N THR A 131 8.78 -27.14 -25.98
CA THR A 131 10.05 -27.14 -25.26
C THR A 131 11.01 -26.16 -25.90
N GLU A 132 11.38 -25.08 -25.21
CA GLU A 132 12.67 -24.42 -25.45
C GLU A 132 13.24 -23.90 -24.14
N THR A 133 14.47 -24.29 -23.91
CA THR A 133 15.34 -24.03 -22.77
C THR A 133 15.71 -22.54 -22.67
N PRO A 134 15.81 -21.97 -21.46
CA PRO A 134 16.28 -20.60 -21.30
C PRO A 134 17.84 -20.55 -21.33
N PRO A 135 18.42 -19.51 -21.90
CA PRO A 135 19.83 -19.23 -21.73
C PRO A 135 20.07 -18.29 -20.52
N ASP A 136 21.03 -18.76 -19.73
CA ASP A 136 22.01 -18.01 -18.93
C ASP A 136 21.63 -16.81 -18.06
N THR A 137 21.75 -17.11 -16.79
CA THR A 137 22.19 -16.33 -15.64
C THR A 137 23.11 -15.15 -16.01
N LYS A 138 22.69 -13.95 -15.74
CA LYS A 138 23.59 -12.84 -15.45
C LYS A 138 23.47 -12.46 -13.99
N GLU A 139 24.48 -12.83 -13.25
CA GLU A 139 24.78 -12.29 -11.93
C GLU A 139 24.77 -10.76 -11.99
N LYS A 140 23.87 -10.14 -11.22
CA LYS A 140 23.96 -8.73 -10.92
C LYS A 140 24.84 -8.60 -9.68
N GLU A 141 26.01 -8.06 -9.91
CA GLU A 141 26.93 -7.60 -8.89
C GLU A 141 26.20 -6.70 -7.87
N THR A 142 26.41 -7.03 -6.61
CA THR A 142 26.02 -6.24 -5.46
C THR A 142 26.82 -4.92 -5.47
N THR A 143 26.25 -3.88 -6.05
CA THR A 143 26.76 -2.54 -5.81
C THR A 143 26.17 -2.04 -4.49
N ALA A 144 27.04 -1.79 -3.53
CA ALA A 144 26.71 -1.12 -2.28
C ALA A 144 26.02 0.20 -2.58
N SER A 145 24.72 0.26 -2.26
CA SER A 145 23.91 1.46 -2.38
C SER A 145 24.43 2.49 -1.38
N THR A 146 24.92 3.60 -1.89
CA THR A 146 25.08 4.83 -1.09
C THR A 146 23.68 5.23 -0.62
N VAL A 147 23.48 5.18 0.69
CA VAL A 147 22.24 5.66 1.35
C VAL A 147 22.11 7.15 0.99
N ASP A 148 21.08 7.47 0.21
CA ASP A 148 20.71 8.87 -0.05
C ASP A 148 20.07 9.43 1.23
N ASP A 149 20.78 10.33 1.90
CA ASP A 149 20.39 10.95 3.17
C ASP A 149 19.09 11.78 3.07
N ASN A 150 18.49 11.86 1.86
CA ASN A 150 17.31 12.66 1.55
C ASN A 150 16.02 11.81 1.48
N LEU A 151 16.10 10.48 1.67
CA LEU A 151 14.92 9.62 1.67
C LEU A 151 14.14 9.78 2.98
N LYS A 152 12.81 9.85 2.86
CA LYS A 152 11.91 9.87 4.03
C LYS A 152 12.00 8.54 4.78
N LYS A 153 11.98 8.60 6.12
CA LYS A 153 12.02 7.41 6.98
C LYS A 153 10.63 6.79 7.07
N LEU A 154 10.56 5.48 6.88
CA LEU A 154 9.34 4.69 7.01
C LEU A 154 9.57 3.57 8.03
N LEU A 155 8.74 3.51 9.08
CA LEU A 155 8.72 2.38 10.01
C LEU A 155 7.79 1.30 9.46
N LEU A 156 8.36 0.13 9.18
CA LEU A 156 7.63 -1.06 8.74
C LEU A 156 7.53 -2.03 9.92
N VAL A 157 6.32 -2.22 10.44
CA VAL A 157 6.03 -3.15 11.53
C VAL A 157 5.25 -4.34 10.98
N GLU A 158 5.85 -5.53 11.04
CA GLU A 158 5.28 -6.78 10.51
C GLU A 158 5.89 -7.96 11.25
N ASP A 159 5.08 -8.85 11.79
CA ASP A 159 5.51 -10.04 12.50
C ASP A 159 5.97 -11.17 11.55
N ASN A 160 5.37 -11.27 10.36
CA ASN A 160 5.78 -12.24 9.35
C ASN A 160 7.05 -11.78 8.62
N GLN A 161 8.17 -12.49 8.87
CA GLN A 161 9.47 -12.15 8.31
C GLN A 161 9.50 -12.16 6.77
N GLU A 162 8.86 -13.14 6.11
CA GLU A 162 8.87 -13.26 4.65
C GLU A 162 8.13 -12.07 4.00
N PHE A 163 7.00 -11.68 4.60
CA PHE A 163 6.20 -10.58 4.10
C PHE A 163 6.86 -9.22 4.40
N ARG A 164 7.51 -9.08 5.56
CA ARG A 164 8.31 -7.89 5.90
C ARG A 164 9.46 -7.70 4.91
N THR A 165 10.22 -8.77 4.60
CA THR A 165 11.30 -8.74 3.61
C THR A 165 10.78 -8.34 2.24
N PHE A 166 9.67 -8.94 1.80
CA PHE A 166 9.03 -8.59 0.53
C PHE A 166 8.70 -7.10 0.42
N LEU A 167 8.07 -6.53 1.45
CA LEU A 167 7.71 -5.11 1.43
C LEU A 167 8.92 -4.19 1.49
N LYS A 168 9.94 -4.56 2.27
CA LYS A 168 11.18 -3.81 2.31
C LYS A 168 11.80 -3.71 0.91
N GLU A 169 11.97 -4.82 0.21
CA GLU A 169 12.49 -4.85 -1.16
C GLU A 169 11.70 -3.98 -2.14
N GLN A 170 10.39 -3.81 -1.91
CA GLN A 170 9.55 -2.98 -2.78
C GLN A 170 9.58 -1.48 -2.43
N LEU A 171 9.99 -1.13 -1.23
CA LEU A 171 9.91 0.23 -0.71
C LEU A 171 11.28 0.89 -0.49
N GLU A 172 12.37 0.11 -0.41
CA GLU A 172 13.72 0.62 -0.14
C GLU A 172 14.28 1.57 -1.21
N ASP A 173 13.80 1.47 -2.45
CA ASP A 173 14.15 2.40 -3.52
C ASP A 173 13.57 3.81 -3.31
N PHE A 174 12.54 3.96 -2.45
CA PHE A 174 11.78 5.19 -2.27
C PHE A 174 11.88 5.75 -0.85
N TYR A 175 12.16 4.88 0.14
CA TYR A 175 12.12 5.23 1.56
C TYR A 175 13.29 4.59 2.32
N GLN A 176 13.76 5.28 3.36
CA GLN A 176 14.64 4.66 4.35
C GLN A 176 13.80 3.79 5.30
N ILE A 177 13.86 2.46 5.15
CA ILE A 177 13.04 1.53 5.92
C ILE A 177 13.66 1.26 7.29
N ILE A 178 12.85 1.44 8.33
CA ILE A 178 13.14 0.98 9.71
C ILE A 178 12.19 -0.18 9.99
N GLU A 179 12.75 -1.34 10.34
CA GLU A 179 11.97 -2.57 10.54
C GLU A 179 11.73 -2.81 12.03
N ALA A 180 10.52 -3.29 12.36
CA ALA A 180 10.17 -3.86 13.66
C ALA A 180 9.35 -5.14 13.45
N ALA A 181 9.55 -6.13 14.31
CA ALA A 181 8.82 -7.40 14.25
C ALA A 181 7.47 -7.33 14.98
N ASP A 182 7.37 -6.45 15.95
CA ASP A 182 6.20 -6.20 16.79
C ASP A 182 6.12 -4.71 17.15
N GLY A 183 5.05 -4.31 17.81
CA GLY A 183 4.77 -2.92 18.17
C GLY A 183 5.26 -2.52 19.57
N GLU A 184 6.12 -3.34 20.23
CA GLU A 184 6.71 -3.02 21.53
C GLU A 184 8.05 -2.30 21.43
#